data_49b2d66637da027d80a58921e86147c6
#
_entry.id   49b2d66637da027d80a58921e86147c6
#
_cell.length_a   1.000
_cell.length_b   1.000
_cell.length_c   1.000
_cell.angle_alpha   90.00
_cell.angle_beta   90.00
_cell.angle_gamma   90.00
#
_symmetry.space_group_name_H-M   'P 1'
#
loop_
_entity.id
_entity.type
_entity.pdbx_description
1 polymer ?
#
loop_
_entity_poly.entity_id
_entity_poly.type
_entity_poly.pdbx_seq_one_letter_code
_entity_poly.pdbx_strand_id
1 'polypeptide(L)'
;YTTPTALRMFMKFGDSIPNSFTLSSLRLLGTVGEPINPEVWRWFFTTIGKSKCPIIDTWWQTETGGMMLSPLPGLETILLKPGSATRSIPGTDIAVVDENGNELPSNTKGYLVIRKPWPGMLLTLWGDDKKYKDVYWSKFKNMYYPGDYATRDSDGYIWLLGRADDILKVAGHRIGTAEL
;
A
#
# COMPACT_ATOMS: atom_id res chain seq x y z
N TYR A 1 12.47 -0.14 9.40
CA TYR A 1 11.37 -0.67 8.60
C TYR A 1 10.50 -1.54 9.51
N THR A 2 9.18 -1.30 9.54
CA THR A 2 8.27 -1.95 10.50
C THR A 2 6.87 -2.12 9.88
N THR A 3 5.92 -2.64 10.69
CA THR A 3 4.52 -2.78 10.27
C THR A 3 3.63 -1.75 10.98
N PRO A 4 2.54 -1.28 10.38
CA PRO A 4 1.58 -0.41 11.04
C PRO A 4 1.01 -0.98 12.34
N THR A 5 0.80 -2.28 12.43
CA THR A 5 0.37 -2.95 13.68
C THR A 5 1.39 -2.76 14.80
N ALA A 6 2.70 -2.90 14.55
CA ALA A 6 3.72 -2.65 15.54
C ALA A 6 3.72 -1.19 16.01
N LEU A 7 3.54 -0.25 15.08
CA LEU A 7 3.43 1.18 15.43
C LEU A 7 2.23 1.46 16.33
N ARG A 8 1.05 0.91 16.01
CA ARG A 8 -0.15 1.02 16.87
C ARG A 8 0.09 0.47 18.27
N MET A 9 0.84 -0.62 18.40
CA MET A 9 1.22 -1.15 19.70
C MET A 9 2.15 -0.18 20.46
N PHE A 10 3.14 0.38 19.80
CA PHE A 10 4.05 1.34 20.43
C PHE A 10 3.34 2.63 20.86
N MET A 11 2.41 3.15 20.06
CA MET A 11 1.62 4.34 20.42
C MET A 11 0.90 4.18 21.78
N LYS A 12 0.48 2.97 22.14
CA LYS A 12 -0.17 2.69 23.44
C LYS A 12 0.70 2.97 24.67
N PHE A 13 2.03 2.93 24.49
CA PHE A 13 2.98 3.22 25.56
C PHE A 13 3.31 4.73 25.69
N GLY A 14 2.72 5.57 24.81
CA GLY A 14 2.92 7.01 24.80
C GLY A 14 4.28 7.43 24.22
N ASP A 15 4.51 8.73 24.22
CA ASP A 15 5.66 9.35 23.54
C ASP A 15 6.91 9.48 24.42
N SER A 16 6.80 9.23 25.72
CA SER A 16 7.91 9.41 26.67
C SER A 16 9.14 8.56 26.33
N ILE A 17 8.91 7.30 25.95
CA ILE A 17 10.00 6.37 25.58
C ILE A 17 10.74 6.86 24.33
N PRO A 18 10.10 7.04 23.16
CA PRO A 18 10.83 7.51 21.98
C PRO A 18 11.41 8.92 22.16
N ASN A 19 10.80 9.79 22.98
CA ASN A 19 11.31 11.12 23.24
C ASN A 19 12.52 11.15 24.19
N SER A 20 12.78 10.06 24.92
CA SER A 20 14.00 9.93 25.71
C SER A 20 15.27 9.66 24.86
N PHE A 21 15.10 9.37 23.57
CA PHE A 21 16.20 9.12 22.63
C PHE A 21 16.33 10.24 21.61
N THR A 22 17.55 10.60 21.25
CA THR A 22 17.79 11.65 20.24
C THR A 22 17.39 11.24 18.84
N LEU A 23 17.49 9.96 18.48
CA LEU A 23 17.19 9.36 17.17
C LEU A 23 17.80 10.14 15.99
N SER A 24 18.87 10.91 16.25
CA SER A 24 19.46 11.84 15.26
C SER A 24 20.12 11.15 14.07
N SER A 25 20.44 9.87 14.19
CA SER A 25 21.01 9.05 13.10
C SER A 25 19.97 8.53 12.12
N LEU A 26 18.67 8.60 12.46
CA LEU A 26 17.60 8.20 11.55
C LEU A 26 17.53 9.15 10.35
N ARG A 27 17.43 8.58 9.17
CA ARG A 27 17.32 9.29 7.90
C ARG A 27 16.03 8.97 7.14
N LEU A 28 15.58 7.74 7.27
CA LEU A 28 14.38 7.21 6.61
C LEU A 28 13.59 6.37 7.60
N LEU A 29 12.29 6.37 7.46
CA LEU A 29 11.37 5.44 8.11
C LEU A 29 10.66 4.63 7.04
N GLY A 30 10.22 3.42 7.37
CA GLY A 30 9.50 2.60 6.40
C GLY A 30 8.43 1.74 7.02
N THR A 31 7.34 1.54 6.27
CA THR A 31 6.22 0.67 6.64
C THR A 31 5.85 -0.29 5.51
N VAL A 32 5.37 -1.46 5.89
CA VAL A 32 5.00 -2.52 4.95
C VAL A 32 4.05 -3.53 5.60
N GLY A 33 3.37 -4.30 4.76
CA GLY A 33 2.62 -5.50 5.14
C GLY A 33 1.13 -5.27 5.32
N GLU A 34 0.70 -4.07 5.61
CA GLU A 34 -0.69 -3.65 5.71
C GLU A 34 -0.84 -2.14 5.45
N PRO A 35 -2.02 -1.64 5.06
CA PRO A 35 -2.24 -0.21 4.92
C PRO A 35 -2.00 0.54 6.24
N ILE A 36 -1.30 1.65 6.17
CA ILE A 36 -1.07 2.51 7.34
C ILE A 36 -2.17 3.57 7.47
N ASN A 37 -2.80 3.62 8.66
CA ASN A 37 -3.75 4.67 8.98
C ASN A 37 -3.05 6.05 9.03
N PRO A 38 -3.66 7.14 8.52
CA PRO A 38 -3.08 8.49 8.55
C PRO A 38 -2.67 8.99 9.93
N GLU A 39 -3.36 8.61 11.00
CA GLU A 39 -3.00 8.97 12.37
C GLU A 39 -1.68 8.29 12.78
N VAL A 40 -1.56 6.99 12.56
CA VAL A 40 -0.35 6.22 12.84
C VAL A 40 0.82 6.73 12.00
N TRP A 41 0.58 7.08 10.74
CA TRP A 41 1.57 7.68 9.86
C TRP A 41 2.08 9.02 10.44
N ARG A 42 1.17 9.92 10.88
CA ARG A 42 1.56 11.21 11.48
C ARG A 42 2.36 11.00 12.75
N TRP A 43 1.91 10.10 13.64
CA TRP A 43 2.66 9.79 14.85
C TRP A 43 4.08 9.28 14.54
N PHE A 44 4.20 8.36 13.60
CA PHE A 44 5.49 7.81 13.18
C PHE A 44 6.41 8.92 12.63
N PHE A 45 5.86 9.80 11.80
CA PHE A 45 6.59 10.94 11.24
C PHE A 45 7.06 11.92 12.32
N THR A 46 6.17 12.33 13.22
CA THR A 46 6.48 13.36 14.22
C THR A 46 7.28 12.83 15.40
N THR A 47 6.87 11.70 15.95
CA THR A 47 7.46 11.19 17.21
C THR A 47 8.77 10.44 16.97
N ILE A 48 8.79 9.53 16.00
CA ILE A 48 10.00 8.75 15.68
C ILE A 48 10.87 9.50 14.68
N GLY A 49 10.28 9.99 13.61
CA GLY A 49 10.98 10.69 12.54
C GLY A 49 11.39 12.12 12.87
N LYS A 50 10.96 12.64 14.03
CA LYS A 50 11.22 14.02 14.48
C LYS A 50 10.86 15.07 13.41
N SER A 51 9.81 14.78 12.61
CA SER A 51 9.34 15.59 11.47
C SER A 51 10.40 15.84 10.39
N LYS A 52 11.41 15.00 10.30
CA LYS A 52 12.54 15.12 9.36
C LYS A 52 12.70 13.91 8.44
N CYS A 53 12.42 12.71 8.97
CA CYS A 53 12.62 11.48 8.20
C CYS A 53 11.40 11.23 7.30
N PRO A 54 11.56 11.17 5.98
CA PRO A 54 10.47 10.72 5.11
C PRO A 54 10.05 9.29 5.46
N ILE A 55 8.74 9.01 5.35
CA ILE A 55 8.20 7.67 5.52
C ILE A 55 8.05 7.03 4.14
N ILE A 56 8.67 5.88 3.97
CA ILE A 56 8.55 5.03 2.80
C ILE A 56 7.50 3.97 3.15
N ASP A 57 6.24 4.24 2.79
CA ASP A 57 5.17 3.26 2.85
C ASP A 57 5.14 2.50 1.52
N THR A 58 5.26 1.17 1.59
CA THR A 58 5.41 0.34 0.40
C THR A 58 4.26 -0.65 0.28
N TRP A 59 3.76 -0.79 -0.95
CA TRP A 59 2.87 -1.88 -1.27
C TRP A 59 3.52 -2.87 -2.24
N TRP A 60 3.43 -4.13 -1.89
CA TRP A 60 3.90 -5.27 -2.69
C TRP A 60 3.25 -6.56 -2.20
N GLN A 61 3.43 -7.61 -2.95
CA GLN A 61 3.06 -8.97 -2.61
C GLN A 61 4.25 -9.90 -2.87
N THR A 62 4.25 -11.10 -2.29
CA THR A 62 5.23 -12.15 -2.64
C THR A 62 5.25 -12.38 -4.14
N GLU A 63 4.09 -12.36 -4.75
CA GLU A 63 3.83 -12.58 -6.17
C GLU A 63 4.35 -11.45 -7.06
N THR A 64 4.52 -10.26 -6.53
CA THR A 64 5.08 -9.14 -7.31
C THR A 64 6.61 -9.16 -7.37
N GLY A 65 7.27 -9.95 -6.51
CA GLY A 65 8.74 -10.07 -6.46
C GLY A 65 9.46 -8.82 -5.95
N GLY A 66 8.73 -7.77 -5.60
CA GLY A 66 9.25 -6.52 -5.09
C GLY A 66 8.18 -5.44 -4.99
N MET A 67 8.59 -4.26 -4.56
CA MET A 67 7.72 -3.09 -4.38
C MET A 67 7.11 -2.66 -5.72
N MET A 68 5.83 -2.33 -5.69
CA MET A 68 5.06 -1.83 -6.84
C MET A 68 4.62 -0.39 -6.63
N LEU A 69 4.33 0.00 -5.37
CA LEU A 69 4.08 1.36 -4.93
C LEU A 69 5.09 1.72 -3.86
N SER A 70 5.72 2.87 -3.98
CA SER A 70 6.66 3.39 -2.98
C SER A 70 7.03 4.84 -3.30
N PRO A 71 7.21 5.71 -2.30
CA PRO A 71 8.00 6.91 -2.49
C PRO A 71 9.46 6.53 -2.69
N LEU A 72 10.16 7.28 -3.54
CA LEU A 72 11.56 7.03 -3.90
C LEU A 72 12.42 8.25 -3.54
N PRO A 73 12.61 8.59 -2.24
CA PRO A 73 13.28 9.82 -1.83
C PRO A 73 14.76 9.91 -2.23
N GLY A 74 15.35 8.82 -2.70
CA GLY A 74 16.68 8.82 -3.29
C GLY A 74 16.72 9.27 -4.77
N LEU A 75 15.56 9.30 -5.44
CA LEU A 75 15.45 9.72 -6.84
C LEU A 75 14.74 11.07 -6.96
N GLU A 76 13.71 11.30 -6.15
CA GLU A 76 12.92 12.53 -6.18
C GLU A 76 12.43 12.90 -4.79
N THR A 77 12.27 14.21 -4.56
CA THR A 77 11.60 14.71 -3.36
C THR A 77 10.18 15.08 -3.71
N ILE A 78 9.23 14.28 -3.22
CA ILE A 78 7.80 14.52 -3.39
C ILE A 78 7.14 14.77 -2.05
N LEU A 79 6.04 15.52 -2.07
CA LEU A 79 5.20 15.69 -0.88
C LEU A 79 4.59 14.34 -0.49
N LEU A 80 4.92 13.84 0.70
CA LEU A 80 4.31 12.62 1.22
C LEU A 80 2.92 12.93 1.79
N LYS A 81 1.94 12.08 1.47
CA LYS A 81 0.56 12.20 1.97
C LYS A 81 0.30 11.08 2.98
N PRO A 82 -0.17 11.41 4.20
CA PRO A 82 -0.40 10.41 5.25
C PRO A 82 -1.31 9.26 4.79
N GLY A 83 -0.85 8.02 5.00
CA GLY A 83 -1.58 6.81 4.64
C GLY A 83 -1.48 6.38 3.17
N SER A 84 -0.79 7.15 2.32
CA SER A 84 -0.60 6.80 0.92
C SER A 84 0.71 6.04 0.71
N ALA A 85 0.66 4.95 -0.05
CA ALA A 85 1.83 4.27 -0.59
C ALA A 85 2.45 5.03 -1.78
N THR A 86 2.01 6.24 -2.03
CA THR A 86 2.43 7.16 -3.09
C THR A 86 2.08 6.70 -4.50
N ARG A 87 3.07 6.46 -5.36
CA ARG A 87 2.88 6.20 -6.78
C ARG A 87 3.55 4.90 -7.19
N SER A 88 3.23 4.46 -8.39
CA SER A 88 3.93 3.34 -9.04
C SER A 88 5.43 3.62 -9.14
N ILE A 89 6.25 2.62 -8.83
CA ILE A 89 7.67 2.70 -9.14
C ILE A 89 7.91 2.67 -10.66
N PRO A 90 9.06 3.18 -11.16
CA PRO A 90 9.39 3.09 -12.57
C PRO A 90 9.30 1.67 -13.12
N GLY A 91 8.68 1.50 -14.28
CA GLY A 91 8.50 0.20 -14.92
C GLY A 91 7.22 -0.56 -14.54
N THR A 92 6.41 -0.02 -13.61
CA THR A 92 5.10 -0.60 -13.26
C THR A 92 3.95 0.29 -13.73
N ASP A 93 2.85 -0.32 -14.13
CA ASP A 93 1.66 0.35 -14.67
C ASP A 93 0.44 -0.05 -13.82
N ILE A 94 0.17 0.73 -12.77
CA ILE A 94 -0.89 0.46 -11.79
C ILE A 94 -2.08 1.38 -12.05
N ALA A 95 -3.28 0.81 -11.96
CA ALA A 95 -4.54 1.55 -12.08
C ALA A 95 -5.55 1.14 -11.01
N VAL A 96 -6.55 2.00 -10.82
CA VAL A 96 -7.75 1.71 -10.02
C VAL A 96 -8.92 1.63 -10.99
N VAL A 97 -9.61 0.48 -11.01
CA VAL A 97 -10.62 0.16 -12.02
C VAL A 97 -11.95 -0.25 -11.40
N ASP A 98 -13.02 -0.14 -12.20
CA ASP A 98 -14.34 -0.66 -11.88
C ASP A 98 -14.44 -2.20 -12.06
N GLU A 99 -15.62 -2.76 -11.88
CA GLU A 99 -15.89 -4.20 -12.06
C GLU A 99 -15.64 -4.71 -13.48
N ASN A 100 -15.69 -3.81 -14.48
CA ASN A 100 -15.51 -4.11 -15.90
C ASN A 100 -14.04 -3.89 -16.35
N GLY A 101 -13.17 -3.41 -15.48
CA GLY A 101 -11.78 -3.10 -15.80
C GLY A 101 -11.57 -1.71 -16.42
N ASN A 102 -12.56 -0.82 -16.38
CA ASN A 102 -12.41 0.56 -16.82
C ASN A 102 -11.78 1.40 -15.71
N GLU A 103 -10.85 2.27 -16.06
CA GLU A 103 -10.18 3.16 -15.11
C GLU A 103 -11.19 4.13 -14.50
N LEU A 104 -11.15 4.24 -13.18
CA LEU A 104 -12.04 5.08 -12.40
C LEU A 104 -11.52 6.52 -12.29
N PRO A 105 -12.43 7.50 -12.16
CA PRO A 105 -12.05 8.87 -11.82
C PRO A 105 -11.29 8.95 -10.49
N SER A 106 -10.52 10.02 -10.32
CA SER A 106 -9.82 10.30 -9.07
C SER A 106 -10.77 10.30 -7.86
N ASN A 107 -10.26 9.87 -6.71
CA ASN A 107 -10.97 9.78 -5.43
C ASN A 107 -12.15 8.78 -5.44
N THR A 108 -12.17 7.85 -6.38
CA THR A 108 -13.17 6.78 -6.43
C THR A 108 -12.54 5.45 -5.99
N LYS A 109 -13.21 4.74 -5.08
CA LYS A 109 -12.80 3.40 -4.63
C LYS A 109 -13.02 2.38 -5.76
N GLY A 110 -12.02 1.58 -6.05
CA GLY A 110 -12.08 0.52 -7.03
C GLY A 110 -11.07 -0.59 -6.76
N TYR A 111 -10.95 -1.49 -7.71
CA TYR A 111 -9.98 -2.58 -7.67
C TYR A 111 -8.60 -2.08 -8.12
N LEU A 112 -7.58 -2.40 -7.33
CA LEU A 112 -6.20 -2.19 -7.76
C LEU A 112 -5.86 -3.24 -8.81
N VAL A 113 -5.23 -2.81 -9.91
CA VAL A 113 -4.74 -3.72 -10.96
C VAL A 113 -3.37 -3.28 -11.45
N ILE A 114 -2.57 -4.22 -11.96
CA ILE A 114 -1.34 -3.96 -12.68
C ILE A 114 -1.58 -4.30 -14.15
N ARG A 115 -1.50 -3.29 -15.02
CA ARG A 115 -1.94 -3.42 -16.41
C ARG A 115 -0.93 -4.13 -17.31
N LYS A 116 0.32 -4.23 -16.89
CA LYS A 116 1.39 -4.84 -17.70
C LYS A 116 2.27 -5.76 -16.86
N PRO A 117 2.74 -6.86 -17.40
CA PRO A 117 3.77 -7.67 -16.76
C PRO A 117 5.05 -6.86 -16.49
N TRP A 118 5.78 -7.24 -15.45
CA TRP A 118 7.06 -6.64 -15.06
C TRP A 118 8.10 -7.74 -14.80
N PRO A 119 9.43 -7.44 -14.87
CA PRO A 119 10.48 -8.46 -14.79
C PRO A 119 10.51 -9.29 -13.51
N GLY A 120 10.13 -8.71 -12.35
CA GLY A 120 10.12 -9.40 -11.06
C GLY A 120 8.87 -10.22 -10.76
N MET A 121 7.93 -10.25 -11.70
CA MET A 121 6.64 -10.91 -11.54
C MET A 121 6.77 -12.42 -11.35
N LEU A 122 5.91 -12.99 -10.50
CA LEU A 122 5.71 -14.43 -10.37
C LEU A 122 5.42 -15.07 -11.73
N LEU A 123 6.16 -16.11 -12.08
CA LEU A 123 5.93 -16.85 -13.32
C LEU A 123 4.75 -17.80 -13.22
N THR A 124 4.62 -18.49 -12.09
CA THR A 124 3.52 -19.41 -11.79
C THR A 124 3.52 -19.83 -10.32
N LEU A 125 2.50 -20.56 -9.87
CA LEU A 125 2.52 -21.33 -8.63
C LEU A 125 3.12 -22.70 -8.88
N TRP A 126 3.97 -23.17 -7.96
CA TRP A 126 4.61 -24.48 -8.10
C TRP A 126 3.59 -25.60 -8.25
N GLY A 127 3.64 -26.27 -9.38
CA GLY A 127 2.75 -27.39 -9.68
C GLY A 127 1.28 -27.03 -9.95
N ASP A 128 0.92 -25.74 -10.05
CA ASP A 128 -0.48 -25.32 -10.25
C ASP A 128 -0.61 -24.03 -11.09
N ASP A 129 -0.22 -24.12 -12.36
CA ASP A 129 -0.37 -23.03 -13.34
C ASP A 129 -1.83 -22.58 -13.50
N LYS A 130 -2.77 -23.51 -13.36
CA LYS A 130 -4.19 -23.20 -13.48
C LYS A 130 -4.62 -22.24 -12.37
N LYS A 131 -4.30 -22.54 -11.13
CA LYS A 131 -4.62 -21.69 -9.99
C LYS A 131 -3.99 -20.30 -10.11
N TYR A 132 -2.75 -20.20 -10.60
CA TYR A 132 -2.12 -18.91 -10.87
C TYR A 132 -2.94 -18.06 -11.83
N LYS A 133 -3.38 -18.62 -12.94
CA LYS A 133 -4.22 -17.91 -13.91
C LYS A 133 -5.60 -17.57 -13.34
N ASP A 134 -6.22 -18.51 -12.67
CA ASP A 134 -7.57 -18.33 -12.11
C ASP A 134 -7.60 -17.25 -11.02
N VAL A 135 -6.60 -17.19 -10.15
CA VAL A 135 -6.56 -16.25 -9.03
C VAL A 135 -6.18 -14.83 -9.47
N TYR A 136 -5.15 -14.68 -10.29
CA TYR A 136 -4.54 -13.39 -10.55
C TYR A 136 -4.88 -12.78 -11.93
N TRP A 137 -5.38 -13.58 -12.88
CA TRP A 137 -5.56 -13.13 -14.27
C TRP A 137 -6.96 -13.34 -14.84
N SER A 138 -7.85 -14.01 -14.12
CA SER A 138 -9.19 -14.32 -14.63
C SER A 138 -10.18 -13.18 -14.49
N LYS A 139 -10.01 -12.35 -13.44
CA LYS A 139 -10.99 -11.31 -13.10
C LYS A 139 -11.01 -10.16 -14.10
N PHE A 140 -9.85 -9.70 -14.53
CA PHE A 140 -9.70 -8.62 -15.49
C PHE A 140 -8.88 -9.05 -16.69
N LYS A 141 -9.38 -8.79 -17.88
CA LYS A 141 -8.70 -9.18 -19.12
C LYS A 141 -7.33 -8.50 -19.25
N ASN A 142 -6.27 -9.30 -19.33
CA ASN A 142 -4.88 -8.87 -19.49
C ASN A 142 -4.34 -7.96 -18.35
N MET A 143 -4.93 -7.99 -17.16
CA MET A 143 -4.47 -7.26 -16.00
C MET A 143 -4.24 -8.20 -14.83
N TYR A 144 -3.14 -8.03 -14.14
CA TYR A 144 -2.89 -8.73 -12.89
C TYR A 144 -3.75 -8.11 -11.77
N TYR A 145 -4.51 -8.94 -11.09
CA TYR A 145 -5.37 -8.56 -9.98
C TYR A 145 -4.80 -9.05 -8.64
N PRO A 146 -4.27 -8.17 -7.79
CA PRO A 146 -3.67 -8.55 -6.50
C PRO A 146 -4.69 -8.89 -5.40
N GLY A 147 -5.98 -8.60 -5.61
CA GLY A 147 -7.01 -8.79 -4.60
C GLY A 147 -7.19 -7.61 -3.65
N ASP A 148 -6.71 -6.44 -3.98
CA ASP A 148 -6.80 -5.25 -3.15
C ASP A 148 -7.77 -4.21 -3.71
N TYR A 149 -8.43 -3.46 -2.80
CA TYR A 149 -9.10 -2.21 -3.12
C TYR A 149 -8.14 -1.03 -2.93
N ALA A 150 -8.33 -0.02 -3.74
CA ALA A 150 -7.58 1.23 -3.65
C ALA A 150 -8.42 2.43 -4.10
N THR A 151 -7.92 3.62 -3.80
CA THR A 151 -8.32 4.87 -4.42
C THR A 151 -7.08 5.62 -4.89
N ARG A 152 -7.23 6.45 -5.94
CA ARG A 152 -6.17 7.30 -6.48
C ARG A 152 -6.65 8.74 -6.52
N ASP A 153 -5.87 9.69 -6.01
CA ASP A 153 -6.22 11.11 -6.10
C ASP A 153 -5.82 11.74 -7.45
N SER A 154 -6.12 13.03 -7.60
CA SER A 154 -5.79 13.79 -8.82
C SER A 154 -4.30 13.96 -9.06
N ASP A 155 -3.47 13.84 -8.03
CA ASP A 155 -2.01 13.93 -8.12
C ASP A 155 -1.37 12.55 -8.39
N GLY A 156 -2.18 11.49 -8.51
CA GLY A 156 -1.76 10.13 -8.79
C GLY A 156 -1.31 9.34 -7.55
N TYR A 157 -1.53 9.86 -6.35
CA TYR A 157 -1.23 9.13 -5.11
C TYR A 157 -2.28 8.04 -4.87
N ILE A 158 -1.82 6.89 -4.39
CA ILE A 158 -2.65 5.69 -4.19
C ILE A 158 -2.71 5.36 -2.70
N TRP A 159 -3.94 5.16 -2.21
CA TRP A 159 -4.24 4.61 -0.89
C TRP A 159 -4.79 3.20 -1.04
N LEU A 160 -4.19 2.25 -0.34
CA LEU A 160 -4.70 0.89 -0.22
C LEU A 160 -5.83 0.88 0.82
N LEU A 161 -6.95 0.26 0.48
CA LEU A 161 -8.14 0.21 1.32
C LEU A 161 -8.39 -1.20 1.90
N GLY A 162 -7.38 -2.07 1.79
CA GLY A 162 -7.43 -3.45 2.26
C GLY A 162 -7.83 -4.44 1.18
N ARG A 163 -7.96 -5.71 1.59
CA ARG A 163 -8.29 -6.82 0.69
C ARG A 163 -9.73 -6.74 0.18
N ALA A 164 -9.92 -7.08 -1.07
CA ALA A 164 -11.25 -7.15 -1.67
C ALA A 164 -12.02 -8.42 -1.30
N ASP A 165 -11.31 -9.45 -0.83
CA ASP A 165 -11.82 -10.73 -0.33
C ASP A 165 -12.11 -10.72 1.18
N ASP A 166 -11.48 -9.84 1.96
CA ASP A 166 -11.67 -9.68 3.42
C ASP A 166 -12.76 -8.65 3.78
N ILE A 167 -13.91 -8.74 3.11
CA ILE A 167 -15.01 -7.80 3.35
C ILE A 167 -15.87 -8.29 4.50
N LEU A 168 -15.88 -7.54 5.59
CA LEU A 168 -16.90 -7.67 6.63
C LEU A 168 -18.22 -7.05 6.16
N LYS A 169 -19.27 -7.85 6.04
CA LYS A 169 -20.63 -7.37 5.80
C LYS A 169 -21.25 -6.97 7.14
N VAL A 170 -21.25 -5.68 7.45
CA VAL A 170 -21.90 -5.13 8.65
C VAL A 170 -23.14 -4.36 8.19
N ALA A 171 -24.32 -4.85 8.56
CA ALA A 171 -25.61 -4.22 8.25
C ALA A 171 -25.81 -3.82 6.77
N GLY A 172 -25.33 -4.63 5.84
CA GLY A 172 -25.45 -4.37 4.40
C GLY A 172 -24.35 -3.49 3.80
N HIS A 173 -23.49 -2.91 4.60
CA HIS A 173 -22.32 -2.17 4.16
C HIS A 173 -21.10 -3.08 4.06
N ARG A 174 -20.31 -2.90 3.01
CA ARG A 174 -19.03 -3.58 2.79
C ARG A 174 -17.92 -2.69 3.37
N ILE A 175 -17.40 -3.07 4.54
CA ILE A 175 -16.32 -2.36 5.23
C ILE A 175 -15.05 -3.18 5.07
N GLY A 176 -13.99 -2.58 4.54
CA GLY A 176 -12.66 -3.19 4.49
C GLY A 176 -12.06 -3.28 5.89
N THR A 177 -11.30 -4.32 6.17
CA THR A 177 -10.62 -4.50 7.48
C THR A 177 -9.66 -3.36 7.83
N ALA A 178 -9.20 -2.60 6.85
CA ALA A 178 -8.37 -1.41 7.04
C ALA A 178 -9.16 -0.14 7.44
N GLU A 179 -10.51 -0.20 7.37
CA GLU A 179 -11.41 0.91 7.72
C GLU A 179 -11.89 0.83 9.18
N LEU A 180 -11.55 -0.25 9.89
CA LEU A 180 -11.80 -0.49 11.31
C LEU A 180 -10.57 -0.13 12.17
#